data_3eef17f40a8628514f8bdb69537a29f1
#
_entry.id   3eef17f40a8628514f8bdb69537a29f1
#
_cell.length_a   1.000
_cell.length_b   1.000
_cell.length_c   1.000
_cell.angle_alpha   90.00
_cell.angle_beta   90.00
_cell.angle_gamma   90.00
#
_symmetry.space_group_name_H-M   'P 1'
#
loop_
_entity.id
_entity.type
_entity.pdbx_description
1 polymer ?
#
loop_
_entity_poly.entity_id
_entity_poly.type
_entity_poly.pdbx_seq_one_letter_code
_entity_poly.pdbx_strand_id
1 'polypeptide(L)'
;MVSEAGSVFCFRLRDSSWLWQVYFPQRSGGLFLPDHHATEIIGLSRKEREIIAYIVKFNTTEFPYYEELSRETDLDRSEYLTVAKLAAILRVANACDRSHKQKFENVKVSLKDKELIIQVDTPEDITLERGLFTEKAAFFEEVFSIRTSIHQKKHI
;
A
#
# COMPACT_ATOMS: atom_id res chain seq x y z
N MET A 1 7.10 -14.82 13.93
CA MET A 1 7.16 -13.49 14.60
C MET A 1 7.03 -12.34 13.60
N VAL A 2 6.30 -12.55 12.48
CA VAL A 2 6.07 -11.55 11.41
C VAL A 2 4.56 -11.20 11.29
N SER A 3 3.67 -11.91 12.03
CA SER A 3 2.23 -11.79 11.85
C SER A 3 1.58 -10.56 12.49
N GLU A 4 2.17 -10.00 13.53
CA GLU A 4 1.56 -8.84 14.23
C GLU A 4 1.90 -7.50 13.57
N ALA A 5 3.08 -7.34 12.99
CA ALA A 5 3.49 -6.10 12.35
C ALA A 5 2.67 -5.79 11.08
N GLY A 6 2.33 -6.82 10.29
CA GLY A 6 1.52 -6.65 9.08
C GLY A 6 0.06 -6.27 9.39
N SER A 7 -0.53 -6.89 10.41
CA SER A 7 -1.90 -6.61 10.83
C SER A 7 -2.05 -5.20 11.41
N VAL A 8 -1.10 -4.77 12.24
CA VAL A 8 -1.11 -3.42 12.83
C VAL A 8 -0.88 -2.34 11.78
N PHE A 9 -0.04 -2.63 10.77
CA PHE A 9 0.22 -1.69 9.69
C PHE A 9 -0.99 -1.52 8.76
N CYS A 10 -1.67 -2.61 8.40
CA CYS A 10 -2.92 -2.56 7.62
C CYS A 10 -4.05 -1.87 8.41
N PHE A 11 -4.18 -2.12 9.72
CA PHE A 11 -5.23 -1.52 10.54
C PHE A 11 -5.04 0.00 10.72
N ARG A 12 -3.80 0.46 10.84
CA ARG A 12 -3.48 1.88 11.00
C ARG A 12 -3.59 2.68 9.69
N LEU A 13 -3.41 2.02 8.55
CA LEU A 13 -3.53 2.64 7.22
C LEU A 13 -4.98 2.64 6.70
N ARG A 14 -5.89 1.87 7.27
CA ARG A 14 -7.31 1.89 6.90
C ARG A 14 -7.95 3.25 7.12
N ASP A 15 -7.55 3.99 8.15
CA ASP A 15 -7.99 5.36 8.40
C ASP A 15 -7.21 6.41 7.59
N SER A 16 -6.31 5.99 6.70
CA SER A 16 -5.48 6.91 5.92
C SER A 16 -6.23 7.64 4.79
N SER A 17 -7.47 7.26 4.49
CA SER A 17 -8.31 8.05 3.57
C SER A 17 -8.57 9.46 4.10
N TRP A 18 -8.70 9.64 5.41
CA TRP A 18 -8.80 10.96 6.03
C TRP A 18 -7.43 11.65 6.16
N LEU A 19 -6.34 10.90 6.38
CA LEU A 19 -4.98 11.45 6.32
C LEU A 19 -4.67 12.00 4.93
N TRP A 20 -5.12 11.32 3.87
CA TRP A 20 -5.07 11.84 2.52
C TRP A 20 -5.84 13.15 2.37
N GLN A 21 -7.05 13.23 2.89
CA GLN A 21 -7.88 14.44 2.82
C GLN A 21 -7.34 15.59 3.68
N VAL A 22 -6.69 15.30 4.80
CA VAL A 22 -6.08 16.31 5.68
C VAL A 22 -4.72 16.78 5.16
N TYR A 23 -3.92 15.87 4.58
CA TYR A 23 -2.59 16.20 4.04
C TYR A 23 -2.61 16.75 2.62
N PHE A 24 -3.62 16.41 1.84
CA PHE A 24 -3.76 16.82 0.46
C PHE A 24 -5.15 17.41 0.21
N PRO A 25 -5.41 18.66 0.61
CA PRO A 25 -6.63 19.35 0.22
C PRO A 25 -6.66 19.41 -1.31
N GLN A 26 -7.74 18.87 -1.89
CA GLN A 26 -7.97 18.84 -3.33
C GLN A 26 -7.92 20.25 -3.91
N ARG A 27 -6.84 20.62 -4.57
CA ARG A 27 -6.80 21.72 -5.51
C ARG A 27 -6.54 21.16 -6.90
N SER A 28 -7.48 21.41 -7.76
CA SER A 28 -7.46 21.07 -9.19
C SER A 28 -6.23 21.67 -9.88
N GLY A 29 -5.39 20.81 -10.47
CA GLY A 29 -4.42 21.18 -11.49
C GLY A 29 -3.11 21.76 -10.96
N GLY A 30 -2.23 20.92 -10.48
CA GLY A 30 -0.85 21.32 -10.15
C GLY A 30 -0.14 20.24 -9.34
N LEU A 31 1.12 20.06 -9.62
CA LEU A 31 2.04 19.22 -8.85
C LEU A 31 1.98 19.64 -7.37
N PHE A 32 1.56 18.74 -6.51
CA PHE A 32 1.34 19.06 -5.11
C PHE A 32 2.65 18.92 -4.33
N LEU A 33 3.33 20.03 -4.12
CA LEU A 33 4.27 20.16 -3.01
C LEU A 33 3.44 20.34 -1.72
N PRO A 34 3.67 19.57 -0.66
CA PRO A 34 2.98 19.76 0.60
C PRO A 34 3.29 21.18 1.12
N ASP A 35 2.23 21.94 1.36
CA ASP A 35 2.32 23.27 1.93
C ASP A 35 3.08 23.17 3.27
N HIS A 36 4.05 24.07 3.50
CA HIS A 36 4.98 24.04 4.63
C HIS A 36 4.31 24.17 6.01
N HIS A 37 2.98 24.27 6.06
CA HIS A 37 2.17 24.33 7.27
C HIS A 37 1.34 23.08 7.57
N ALA A 38 1.54 21.97 6.83
CA ALA A 38 0.87 20.73 7.14
C ALA A 38 1.33 20.20 8.51
N THR A 39 0.37 20.00 9.36
CA THR A 39 0.41 19.56 10.76
C THR A 39 1.64 18.73 11.09
N GLU A 40 2.47 19.19 12.04
CA GLU A 40 3.60 18.42 12.55
C GLU A 40 3.09 17.14 13.19
N ILE A 41 3.35 16.00 12.54
CA ILE A 41 3.16 14.71 13.20
C ILE A 41 4.34 14.55 14.16
N ILE A 42 4.04 14.59 15.45
CA ILE A 42 5.04 14.43 16.50
C ILE A 42 5.77 13.11 16.29
N GLY A 43 7.10 13.16 16.18
CA GLY A 43 7.97 12.00 16.04
C GLY A 43 8.37 11.63 14.61
N LEU A 44 7.91 12.35 13.57
CA LEU A 44 8.35 12.17 12.19
C LEU A 44 9.17 13.37 11.71
N SER A 45 10.33 13.08 11.13
CA SER A 45 11.13 14.07 10.43
C SER A 45 10.40 14.58 9.17
N ARG A 46 10.81 15.73 8.63
CA ARG A 46 10.28 16.26 7.36
C ARG A 46 10.41 15.22 6.23
N LYS A 47 11.55 14.54 6.15
CA LYS A 47 11.84 13.57 5.10
C LYS A 47 10.96 12.32 5.21
N GLU A 48 10.74 11.81 6.43
CA GLU A 48 9.83 10.68 6.65
C GLU A 48 8.39 11.02 6.27
N ARG A 49 7.93 12.24 6.58
CA ARG A 49 6.61 12.71 6.16
C ARG A 49 6.47 12.79 4.64
N GLU A 50 7.50 13.27 3.95
CA GLU A 50 7.56 13.31 2.49
C GLU A 50 7.48 11.91 1.89
N ILE A 51 8.27 10.95 2.40
CA ILE A 51 8.22 9.54 1.99
C ILE A 51 6.83 8.96 2.19
N ILE A 52 6.21 9.18 3.34
CA ILE A 52 4.84 8.71 3.61
C ILE A 52 3.83 9.31 2.63
N ALA A 53 3.96 10.60 2.31
CA ALA A 53 3.10 11.27 1.35
C ALA A 53 3.19 10.62 -0.04
N TYR A 54 4.40 10.28 -0.51
CA TYR A 54 4.58 9.57 -1.77
C TYR A 54 4.03 8.14 -1.74
N ILE A 55 4.20 7.40 -0.63
CA ILE A 55 3.62 6.06 -0.48
C ILE A 55 2.09 6.12 -0.63
N VAL A 56 1.45 7.08 0.04
CA VAL A 56 0.00 7.27 -0.03
C VAL A 56 -0.43 7.69 -1.44
N LYS A 57 0.27 8.63 -2.08
CA LYS A 57 0.01 9.07 -3.45
C LYS A 57 0.06 7.90 -4.42
N PHE A 58 1.14 7.12 -4.40
CA PHE A 58 1.38 6.03 -5.33
C PHE A 58 0.66 4.73 -4.97
N ASN A 59 -0.11 4.70 -3.90
CA ASN A 59 -1.03 3.61 -3.63
C ASN A 59 -2.18 3.52 -4.66
N THR A 60 -2.62 4.67 -5.20
CA THR A 60 -3.75 4.75 -6.11
C THR A 60 -3.39 5.20 -7.52
N THR A 61 -2.26 5.87 -7.68
CA THR A 61 -1.78 6.39 -8.97
C THR A 61 -0.67 5.50 -9.53
N GLU A 62 -0.37 5.65 -10.81
CA GLU A 62 0.77 5.00 -11.46
C GLU A 62 2.08 5.37 -10.76
N PHE A 63 2.99 4.41 -10.63
CA PHE A 63 4.28 4.63 -10.01
C PHE A 63 5.30 5.04 -11.08
N PRO A 64 5.89 6.26 -10.99
CA PRO A 64 6.82 6.74 -12.01
C PRO A 64 8.17 6.07 -11.90
N TYR A 65 8.93 6.08 -12.98
CA TYR A 65 10.34 5.67 -12.95
C TYR A 65 11.20 6.65 -12.15
N TYR A 66 12.32 6.16 -11.64
CA TYR A 66 13.22 6.97 -10.81
C TYR A 66 13.66 8.27 -11.50
N GLU A 67 13.97 8.19 -12.78
CA GLU A 67 14.42 9.34 -13.59
C GLU A 67 13.35 10.45 -13.72
N GLU A 68 12.09 10.08 -13.67
CA GLU A 68 10.97 11.04 -13.69
C GLU A 68 10.79 11.65 -12.32
N LEU A 69 10.69 10.81 -11.28
CA LEU A 69 10.44 11.27 -9.92
C LEU A 69 11.58 12.11 -9.37
N SER A 70 12.84 11.78 -9.68
CA SER A 70 14.02 12.52 -9.23
C SER A 70 14.16 13.93 -9.82
N ARG A 71 13.43 14.25 -10.90
CA ARG A 71 13.37 15.62 -11.43
C ARG A 71 12.44 16.53 -10.65
N GLU A 72 11.47 15.95 -9.98
CA GLU A 72 10.41 16.64 -9.27
C GLU A 72 10.59 16.62 -7.76
N THR A 73 11.51 15.78 -7.27
CA THR A 73 11.68 15.50 -5.84
C THR A 73 13.16 15.40 -5.46
N ASP A 74 13.45 15.62 -4.18
CA ASP A 74 14.78 15.42 -3.59
C ASP A 74 14.97 13.98 -3.07
N LEU A 75 14.22 13.01 -3.60
CA LEU A 75 14.36 11.60 -3.21
C LEU A 75 15.61 10.98 -3.83
N ASP A 76 16.46 10.42 -2.98
CA ASP A 76 17.55 9.60 -3.44
C ASP A 76 17.07 8.21 -3.90
N ARG A 77 17.97 7.43 -4.51
CA ARG A 77 17.63 6.10 -5.03
C ARG A 77 17.20 5.11 -3.94
N SER A 78 17.73 5.22 -2.73
CA SER A 78 17.36 4.36 -1.60
C SER A 78 15.98 4.70 -1.09
N GLU A 79 15.66 5.98 -1.00
CA GLU A 79 14.35 6.49 -0.60
C GLU A 79 13.29 6.14 -1.64
N TYR A 80 13.59 6.29 -2.95
CA TYR A 80 12.73 5.84 -4.03
C TYR A 80 12.39 4.35 -3.92
N LEU A 81 13.38 3.49 -3.69
CA LEU A 81 13.15 2.06 -3.49
C LEU A 81 12.31 1.77 -2.25
N THR A 82 12.45 2.55 -1.20
CA THR A 82 11.64 2.45 0.02
C THR A 82 10.19 2.79 -0.28
N VAL A 83 9.95 3.90 -0.99
CA VAL A 83 8.60 4.29 -1.44
C VAL A 83 7.99 3.21 -2.33
N ALA A 84 8.73 2.69 -3.31
CA ALA A 84 8.26 1.63 -4.22
C ALA A 84 7.83 0.38 -3.46
N LYS A 85 8.67 -0.11 -2.54
CA LYS A 85 8.38 -1.30 -1.73
C LYS A 85 7.16 -1.12 -0.84
N LEU A 86 7.06 0.00 -0.15
CA LEU A 86 5.93 0.26 0.76
C LEU A 86 4.63 0.53 -0.01
N ALA A 87 4.68 1.23 -1.14
CA ALA A 87 3.53 1.41 -2.02
C ALA A 87 3.04 0.07 -2.59
N ALA A 88 3.95 -0.82 -2.99
CA ALA A 88 3.62 -2.15 -3.48
C ALA A 88 2.89 -2.99 -2.41
N ILE A 89 3.40 -3.01 -1.17
CA ILE A 89 2.76 -3.68 -0.04
C ILE A 89 1.37 -3.09 0.23
N LEU A 90 1.25 -1.76 0.22
CA LEU A 90 0.00 -1.06 0.49
C LEU A 90 -1.06 -1.35 -0.58
N ARG A 91 -0.68 -1.44 -1.86
CA ARG A 91 -1.59 -1.81 -2.96
C ARG A 91 -2.17 -3.21 -2.77
N VAL A 92 -1.34 -4.18 -2.38
CA VAL A 92 -1.78 -5.55 -2.08
C VAL A 92 -2.72 -5.56 -0.87
N ALA A 93 -2.37 -4.86 0.19
CA ALA A 93 -3.22 -4.75 1.38
C ALA A 93 -4.59 -4.13 1.06
N ASN A 94 -4.63 -3.06 0.28
CA ASN A 94 -5.89 -2.43 -0.16
C ASN A 94 -6.74 -3.33 -1.07
N ALA A 95 -6.10 -4.16 -1.91
CA ALA A 95 -6.83 -5.13 -2.72
C ALA A 95 -7.53 -6.18 -1.85
N CYS A 96 -6.96 -6.53 -0.69
CA CYS A 96 -7.56 -7.48 0.25
C CYS A 96 -8.78 -6.93 1.01
N ASP A 97 -8.96 -5.61 1.08
CA ASP A 97 -10.16 -5.00 1.74
C ASP A 97 -10.89 -4.04 0.81
N ARG A 98 -11.02 -4.39 -0.46
CA ARG A 98 -11.63 -3.52 -1.47
C ARG A 98 -13.08 -3.16 -1.18
N SER A 99 -13.84 -4.08 -0.61
CA SER A 99 -15.25 -3.85 -0.25
C SER A 99 -15.41 -3.06 1.06
N HIS A 100 -14.32 -2.79 1.80
CA HIS A 100 -14.32 -2.17 3.13
C HIS A 100 -15.21 -2.90 4.16
N LYS A 101 -15.42 -4.20 3.95
CA LYS A 101 -16.24 -5.06 4.82
C LYS A 101 -15.43 -5.90 5.79
N GLN A 102 -14.09 -5.75 5.78
CA GLN A 102 -13.18 -6.49 6.66
C GLN A 102 -13.35 -8.02 6.59
N LYS A 103 -13.64 -8.54 5.40
CA LYS A 103 -13.85 -9.98 5.18
C LYS A 103 -12.63 -10.84 5.51
N PHE A 104 -11.44 -10.23 5.59
CA PHE A 104 -10.16 -10.88 5.79
C PHE A 104 -9.74 -10.82 7.26
N GLU A 105 -10.58 -11.32 8.16
CA GLU A 105 -10.29 -11.35 9.60
C GLU A 105 -9.20 -12.38 9.96
N ASN A 106 -9.26 -13.55 9.33
CA ASN A 106 -8.33 -14.66 9.57
C ASN A 106 -7.46 -14.90 8.34
N VAL A 107 -6.33 -14.19 8.28
CA VAL A 107 -5.39 -14.27 7.17
C VAL A 107 -4.11 -14.97 7.59
N LYS A 108 -3.68 -15.94 6.78
CA LYS A 108 -2.35 -16.55 6.87
C LYS A 108 -1.55 -16.15 5.65
N VAL A 109 -0.39 -15.57 5.88
CA VAL A 109 0.54 -15.19 4.83
C VAL A 109 1.75 -16.11 4.90
N SER A 110 2.12 -16.70 3.78
CA SER A 110 3.29 -17.57 3.66
C SER A 110 4.06 -17.28 2.38
N LEU A 111 5.38 -17.37 2.45
CA LEU A 111 6.26 -17.23 1.30
C LEU A 111 6.88 -18.60 1.00
N LYS A 112 6.60 -19.14 -0.19
CA LYS A 112 7.16 -20.42 -0.68
C LYS A 112 7.57 -20.26 -2.15
N ASP A 113 8.74 -20.75 -2.49
CA ASP A 113 9.22 -20.84 -3.88
C ASP A 113 9.04 -19.55 -4.70
N LYS A 114 9.33 -18.39 -4.09
CA LYS A 114 9.10 -17.05 -4.65
C LYS A 114 7.62 -16.76 -4.95
N GLU A 115 6.72 -17.34 -4.18
CA GLU A 115 5.31 -17.04 -4.20
C GLU A 115 4.83 -16.60 -2.81
N LEU A 116 4.22 -15.41 -2.74
CA LEU A 116 3.52 -14.90 -1.56
C LEU A 116 2.08 -15.41 -1.60
N ILE A 117 1.77 -16.33 -0.73
CA ILE A 117 0.45 -16.96 -0.64
C ILE A 117 -0.33 -16.30 0.49
N ILE A 118 -1.45 -15.66 0.15
CA ILE A 118 -2.39 -15.07 1.10
C ILE A 118 -3.58 -16.01 1.23
N GLN A 119 -3.67 -16.72 2.33
CA GLN A 119 -4.78 -17.63 2.61
C GLN A 119 -5.77 -16.98 3.55
N VAL A 120 -7.03 -16.90 3.12
CA VAL A 120 -8.13 -16.27 3.84
C VAL A 120 -9.10 -17.33 4.32
N ASP A 121 -9.40 -17.30 5.61
CA ASP A 121 -10.42 -18.16 6.23
C ASP A 121 -11.66 -17.31 6.50
N THR A 122 -12.57 -17.27 5.52
CA THR A 122 -13.82 -16.49 5.59
C THR A 122 -14.94 -17.21 4.84
N PRO A 123 -16.18 -17.21 5.37
CA PRO A 123 -17.37 -17.67 4.65
C PRO A 123 -17.87 -16.66 3.62
N GLU A 124 -17.40 -15.40 3.69
CA GLU A 124 -17.83 -14.31 2.83
C GLU A 124 -17.36 -14.50 1.37
N ASP A 125 -18.13 -13.96 0.44
CA ASP A 125 -17.72 -13.91 -0.97
C ASP A 125 -16.61 -12.87 -1.16
N ILE A 126 -15.44 -13.32 -1.64
CA ILE A 126 -14.26 -12.49 -1.94
C ILE A 126 -14.02 -12.32 -3.45
N THR A 127 -15.04 -12.49 -4.27
CA THR A 127 -14.90 -12.41 -5.74
C THR A 127 -14.40 -11.03 -6.18
N LEU A 128 -14.88 -9.97 -5.54
CA LEU A 128 -14.47 -8.59 -5.84
C LEU A 128 -12.98 -8.38 -5.49
N GLU A 129 -12.57 -8.79 -4.29
CA GLU A 129 -11.20 -8.68 -3.83
C GLU A 129 -10.26 -9.50 -4.72
N ARG A 130 -10.64 -10.73 -5.09
CA ARG A 130 -9.86 -11.59 -5.97
C ARG A 130 -9.72 -11.01 -7.38
N GLY A 131 -10.78 -10.41 -7.93
CA GLY A 131 -10.74 -9.80 -9.27
C GLY A 131 -9.75 -8.65 -9.36
N LEU A 132 -9.69 -7.80 -8.35
CA LEU A 132 -8.79 -6.66 -8.30
C LEU A 132 -7.39 -6.97 -7.78
N PHE A 133 -7.25 -8.09 -7.06
CA PHE A 133 -5.99 -8.49 -6.47
C PHE A 133 -4.89 -8.65 -7.52
N THR A 134 -5.17 -9.32 -8.62
CA THR A 134 -4.18 -9.59 -9.68
C THR A 134 -3.62 -8.29 -10.27
N GLU A 135 -4.49 -7.30 -10.53
CA GLU A 135 -4.06 -5.99 -11.04
C GLU A 135 -3.15 -5.25 -10.04
N LYS A 136 -3.57 -5.21 -8.77
CA LYS A 136 -2.81 -4.49 -7.73
C LYS A 136 -1.54 -5.21 -7.32
N ALA A 137 -1.53 -6.54 -7.42
CA ALA A 137 -0.37 -7.37 -7.12
C ALA A 137 0.71 -7.32 -8.21
N ALA A 138 0.39 -6.94 -9.44
CA ALA A 138 1.37 -6.83 -10.52
C ALA A 138 2.56 -5.92 -10.16
N PHE A 139 2.30 -4.77 -9.54
CA PHE A 139 3.36 -3.88 -9.08
C PHE A 139 4.20 -4.49 -7.95
N PHE A 140 3.60 -5.27 -7.07
CA PHE A 140 4.34 -6.01 -6.04
C PHE A 140 5.28 -7.05 -6.66
N GLU A 141 4.81 -7.77 -7.68
CA GLU A 141 5.60 -8.75 -8.41
C GLU A 141 6.79 -8.10 -9.14
N GLU A 142 6.58 -6.93 -9.72
CA GLU A 142 7.63 -6.12 -10.36
C GLU A 142 8.71 -5.70 -9.36
N VAL A 143 8.31 -5.14 -8.21
CA VAL A 143 9.23 -4.59 -7.20
C VAL A 143 10.01 -5.68 -6.47
N PHE A 144 9.35 -6.80 -6.14
CA PHE A 144 9.94 -7.85 -5.30
C PHE A 144 10.41 -9.09 -6.08
N SER A 145 10.02 -9.24 -7.35
CA SER A 145 10.22 -10.47 -8.16
C SER A 145 9.62 -11.71 -7.48
N ILE A 146 8.49 -11.53 -6.79
CA ILE A 146 7.76 -12.54 -6.04
C ILE A 146 6.33 -12.55 -6.56
N ARG A 147 5.85 -13.70 -7.05
CA ARG A 147 4.44 -13.85 -7.45
C ARG A 147 3.53 -13.78 -6.22
N THR A 148 2.30 -13.36 -6.43
CA THR A 148 1.32 -13.27 -5.36
C THR A 148 0.08 -14.07 -5.71
N SER A 149 -0.48 -14.78 -4.73
CA SER A 149 -1.73 -15.50 -4.89
C SER A 149 -2.63 -15.36 -3.67
N ILE A 150 -3.95 -15.38 -3.92
CA ILE A 150 -4.96 -15.32 -2.87
C ILE A 150 -5.83 -16.56 -2.92
N HIS A 151 -5.95 -17.25 -1.80
CA HIS A 151 -6.71 -18.48 -1.65
C HIS A 151 -7.73 -18.35 -0.52
N GLN A 152 -8.98 -18.69 -0.83
CA GLN A 152 -10.03 -18.80 0.17
C GLN A 152 -10.11 -20.24 0.65
N LYS A 153 -10.09 -20.44 1.96
CA LYS A 153 -10.37 -21.75 2.55
C LYS A 153 -11.88 -21.99 2.46
N LYS A 154 -12.27 -23.06 1.77
CA LYS A 154 -13.68 -23.46 1.69
C LYS A 154 -14.10 -24.06 3.02
N HIS A 155 -15.14 -23.53 3.64
CA HIS A 155 -15.89 -24.19 4.68
C HIS A 155 -16.89 -25.14 4.00
N ILE A 156 -16.69 -26.46 4.18
CA ILE A 156 -17.60 -27.51 3.73
C ILE A 156 -18.62 -27.71 4.84
#